data_dba8959051d7df44600f43dc8c124ceb
#
_entry.id   dba8959051d7df44600f43dc8c124ceb
#
_cell.length_a   1.000
_cell.length_b   1.000
_cell.length_c   1.000
_cell.angle_alpha   90.00
_cell.angle_beta   90.00
_cell.angle_gamma   90.00
#
_symmetry.space_group_name_H-M   'P 1'
#
loop_
_entity.id
_entity.type
_entity.pdbx_description
1 polymer ?
#
loop_
_entity_poly.entity_id
_entity_poly.type
_entity_poly.pdbx_seq_one_letter_code
_entity_poly.pdbx_strand_id
1 'polypeptide(L)'
;MTTSARRLLASSFTCAVLALPLAATAADAIVRRSLGDFPIASSVAVPGAARIVFVSGTLADVAKPEAPAGSIERLGDTETQSARVLAKIEKELAASGLTMADVVKMNVFMVGDPAKGGGMDFGGLMKAYSRYFGEASKGNLPARTTVQVAALPLPGALVEIEVVAAR
;
A
#
# COMPACT_ATOMS: atom_id res chain seq x y z
N MET A 1 80.60 -41.71 13.10
CA MET A 1 79.96 -40.79 12.12
C MET A 1 78.45 -40.81 12.36
N THR A 2 77.97 -39.85 13.13
CA THR A 2 76.56 -39.77 13.56
C THR A 2 75.91 -38.54 12.93
N THR A 3 74.99 -38.74 11.99
CA THR A 3 74.27 -37.70 11.27
C THR A 3 73.00 -37.33 12.03
N SER A 4 72.93 -36.15 12.59
CA SER A 4 71.77 -35.58 13.32
C SER A 4 70.79 -34.97 12.35
N ALA A 5 69.58 -35.53 12.25
CA ALA A 5 68.47 -35.00 11.46
C ALA A 5 67.68 -33.96 12.28
N ARG A 6 67.70 -32.66 11.88
CA ARG A 6 66.86 -31.59 12.43
C ARG A 6 65.49 -31.72 11.81
N ARG A 7 64.43 -31.96 12.64
CA ARG A 7 63.06 -31.83 12.26
C ARG A 7 62.62 -30.35 12.36
N LEU A 8 62.21 -29.77 11.23
CA LEU A 8 61.50 -28.49 11.19
C LEU A 8 60.05 -28.71 11.54
N LEU A 9 59.58 -28.11 12.61
CA LEU A 9 58.16 -28.02 12.98
C LEU A 9 57.60 -26.81 12.24
N ALA A 10 56.71 -27.04 11.25
CA ALA A 10 55.90 -26.03 10.60
C ALA A 10 54.65 -25.77 11.45
N SER A 11 54.59 -24.60 12.10
CA SER A 11 53.36 -24.11 12.78
C SER A 11 52.43 -23.51 11.78
N SER A 12 51.31 -24.20 11.49
CA SER A 12 50.23 -23.66 10.69
C SER A 12 49.37 -22.77 11.57
N PHE A 13 49.39 -21.46 11.32
CA PHE A 13 48.50 -20.50 11.91
C PHE A 13 47.16 -20.56 11.14
N THR A 14 46.14 -21.16 11.71
CA THR A 14 44.77 -21.11 11.16
C THR A 14 44.10 -19.80 11.64
N CYS A 15 43.98 -18.85 10.74
CA CYS A 15 43.24 -17.60 11.01
C CYS A 15 41.71 -17.89 10.96
N ALA A 16 41.09 -18.03 12.12
CA ALA A 16 39.65 -18.16 12.21
C ALA A 16 39.01 -16.79 11.98
N VAL A 17 38.41 -16.57 10.81
CA VAL A 17 37.57 -15.38 10.53
C VAL A 17 36.26 -15.58 11.28
N LEU A 18 36.07 -14.88 12.40
CA LEU A 18 34.76 -14.74 13.04
C LEU A 18 33.87 -13.88 12.14
N ALA A 19 32.95 -14.48 11.42
CA ALA A 19 31.85 -13.77 10.78
C ALA A 19 30.88 -13.32 11.89
N LEU A 20 30.94 -12.06 12.26
CA LEU A 20 29.93 -11.42 13.10
C LEU A 20 28.60 -11.38 12.31
N PRO A 21 27.47 -11.86 12.87
CA PRO A 21 26.18 -11.68 12.21
C PRO A 21 25.92 -10.15 12.10
N LEU A 22 25.72 -9.66 10.89
CA LEU A 22 25.20 -8.32 10.66
C LEU A 22 23.82 -8.30 11.33
N ALA A 23 23.71 -7.66 12.48
CA ALA A 23 22.41 -7.40 13.09
C ALA A 23 21.62 -6.53 12.10
N ALA A 24 20.54 -7.07 11.53
CA ALA A 24 19.57 -6.29 10.77
C ALA A 24 19.09 -5.17 11.67
N THR A 25 19.45 -3.95 11.34
CA THR A 25 19.08 -2.77 12.12
C THR A 25 17.60 -2.50 11.92
N ALA A 26 16.91 -1.98 12.94
CA ALA A 26 15.50 -1.58 12.89
C ALA A 26 15.17 -0.57 11.74
N ALA A 27 16.17 -0.17 10.94
CA ALA A 27 16.06 0.64 9.73
C ALA A 27 15.45 -0.11 8.52
N ASP A 28 15.30 -1.44 8.60
CA ASP A 28 14.84 -2.26 7.47
C ASP A 28 13.32 -2.54 7.49
N ALA A 29 12.59 -2.01 8.47
CA ALA A 29 11.15 -2.20 8.60
C ALA A 29 10.35 -0.95 8.19
N ILE A 30 9.17 -1.17 7.58
CA ILE A 30 8.20 -0.10 7.34
C ILE A 30 7.62 0.34 8.69
N VAL A 31 7.80 1.62 9.04
CA VAL A 31 7.32 2.20 10.29
C VAL A 31 6.10 3.08 10.01
N ARG A 32 4.97 2.78 10.66
CA ARG A 32 3.72 3.54 10.54
C ARG A 32 3.40 4.24 11.86
N ARG A 33 3.05 5.53 11.80
CA ARG A 33 2.59 6.31 12.94
C ARG A 33 1.09 6.53 12.81
N SER A 34 0.31 6.13 13.81
CA SER A 34 -1.14 6.30 13.77
C SER A 34 -1.55 7.78 13.90
N LEU A 35 -2.74 8.11 13.42
CA LEU A 35 -3.38 9.41 13.61
C LEU A 35 -4.53 9.26 14.63
N GLY A 36 -4.21 9.00 15.86
CA GLY A 36 -5.20 8.73 16.92
C GLY A 36 -6.09 7.55 16.53
N ASP A 37 -7.42 7.69 16.70
CA ASP A 37 -8.40 6.66 16.34
C ASP A 37 -8.86 6.72 14.88
N PHE A 38 -8.39 7.70 14.10
CA PHE A 38 -8.76 7.80 12.70
C PHE A 38 -7.99 6.73 11.89
N PRO A 39 -8.66 5.98 10.99
CA PRO A 39 -8.09 4.80 10.35
C PRO A 39 -7.13 5.14 9.19
N ILE A 40 -6.14 5.99 9.46
CA ILE A 40 -5.01 6.29 8.57
C ILE A 40 -3.72 6.44 9.39
N ALA A 41 -2.58 6.30 8.73
CA ALA A 41 -1.32 6.72 9.32
C ALA A 41 -1.11 8.23 9.14
N SER A 42 -0.57 8.91 10.15
CA SER A 42 -0.09 10.29 10.04
C SER A 42 1.18 10.36 9.19
N SER A 43 2.01 9.31 9.25
CA SER A 43 3.20 9.16 8.43
C SER A 43 3.56 7.69 8.27
N VAL A 44 4.21 7.36 7.16
CA VAL A 44 4.81 6.04 6.91
C VAL A 44 6.25 6.26 6.45
N ALA A 45 7.20 5.68 7.18
CA ALA A 45 8.60 5.63 6.77
C ALA A 45 8.86 4.29 6.07
N VAL A 46 9.41 4.36 4.87
CA VAL A 46 9.75 3.20 4.04
C VAL A 46 11.29 3.11 3.97
N PRO A 47 11.89 1.96 4.28
CA PRO A 47 13.35 1.79 4.19
C PRO A 47 13.82 1.91 2.74
N GLY A 48 15.06 2.40 2.56
CA GLY A 48 15.61 2.65 1.22
C GLY A 48 15.80 1.39 0.36
N ALA A 49 15.89 0.21 0.98
CA ALA A 49 16.02 -1.08 0.28
C ALA A 49 14.66 -1.71 -0.07
N ALA A 50 13.53 -1.13 0.33
CA ALA A 50 12.21 -1.68 0.05
C ALA A 50 11.90 -1.65 -1.44
N ARG A 51 11.27 -2.72 -1.91
CA ARG A 51 10.63 -2.72 -3.24
C ARG A 51 9.39 -1.85 -3.19
N ILE A 52 9.28 -0.87 -4.08
CA ILE A 52 8.13 0.05 -4.18
C ILE A 52 7.35 -0.26 -5.44
N VAL A 53 6.03 -0.30 -5.33
CA VAL A 53 5.08 -0.47 -6.44
C VAL A 53 4.09 0.69 -6.43
N PHE A 54 3.97 1.38 -7.56
CA PHE A 54 2.99 2.43 -7.81
C PHE A 54 1.82 1.82 -8.58
N VAL A 55 0.60 1.97 -8.06
CA VAL A 55 -0.64 1.62 -8.75
C VAL A 55 -1.30 2.90 -9.19
N SER A 56 -1.49 3.04 -10.51
CA SER A 56 -2.11 4.22 -11.13
C SER A 56 -3.53 4.47 -10.64
N GLY A 57 -4.03 5.68 -10.87
CA GLY A 57 -5.42 6.05 -10.62
C GLY A 57 -6.38 5.02 -11.22
N THR A 58 -7.24 4.48 -10.39
CA THR A 58 -8.15 3.39 -10.70
C THR A 58 -9.58 3.86 -10.50
N LEU A 59 -10.42 3.60 -11.51
CA LEU A 59 -11.84 3.92 -11.55
C LEU A 59 -12.68 2.64 -11.45
N ALA A 60 -13.93 2.78 -10.99
CA ALA A 60 -14.86 1.66 -10.89
C ALA A 60 -15.26 1.13 -12.26
N ASP A 61 -15.46 -0.18 -12.35
CA ASP A 61 -16.10 -0.82 -13.48
C ASP A 61 -17.62 -0.61 -13.45
N VAL A 62 -18.25 -0.82 -14.60
CA VAL A 62 -19.72 -0.75 -14.73
C VAL A 62 -20.40 -1.70 -13.76
N ALA A 63 -21.30 -1.17 -12.96
CA ALA A 63 -22.11 -1.92 -12.00
C ALA A 63 -23.46 -2.38 -12.63
N LYS A 64 -24.07 -1.48 -13.41
CA LYS A 64 -25.39 -1.68 -14.04
C LYS A 64 -25.28 -1.35 -15.55
N PRO A 65 -25.01 -2.34 -16.41
CA PRO A 65 -24.86 -2.13 -17.85
C PRO A 65 -26.09 -1.51 -18.53
N GLU A 66 -27.27 -1.75 -17.99
CA GLU A 66 -28.56 -1.25 -18.47
C GLU A 66 -28.80 0.23 -18.17
N ALA A 67 -28.11 0.81 -17.21
CA ALA A 67 -28.25 2.21 -16.87
C ALA A 67 -27.60 3.12 -17.95
N PRO A 68 -28.07 4.39 -18.10
CA PRO A 68 -27.58 5.30 -19.11
C PRO A 68 -26.06 5.48 -19.07
N ALA A 69 -25.43 5.50 -20.24
CA ALA A 69 -23.99 5.73 -20.36
C ALA A 69 -23.62 7.08 -19.73
N GLY A 70 -22.55 7.09 -18.94
CA GLY A 70 -22.07 8.30 -18.24
C GLY A 70 -22.86 8.71 -17.00
N SER A 71 -23.88 7.94 -16.61
CA SER A 71 -24.62 8.22 -15.37
C SER A 71 -23.91 7.62 -14.15
N ILE A 72 -24.10 8.25 -12.98
CA ILE A 72 -23.66 7.72 -11.70
C ILE A 72 -24.32 6.35 -11.46
N GLU A 73 -25.59 6.18 -11.81
CA GLU A 73 -26.33 4.92 -11.63
C GLU A 73 -25.59 3.74 -12.30
N ARG A 74 -24.98 3.96 -13.47
CA ARG A 74 -24.26 2.94 -14.22
C ARG A 74 -23.04 2.42 -13.45
N LEU A 75 -22.36 3.26 -12.69
CA LEU A 75 -21.18 2.91 -11.90
C LEU A 75 -21.53 2.56 -10.46
N GLY A 76 -22.71 2.97 -10.00
CA GLY A 76 -23.16 2.86 -8.61
C GLY A 76 -22.86 4.11 -7.79
N ASP A 77 -23.32 4.11 -6.54
CA ASP A 77 -23.02 5.15 -5.57
C ASP A 77 -21.55 5.13 -5.12
N THR A 78 -21.16 6.09 -4.30
CA THR A 78 -19.79 6.23 -3.80
C THR A 78 -19.29 4.98 -3.09
N GLU A 79 -20.11 4.30 -2.28
CA GLU A 79 -19.72 3.06 -1.60
C GLU A 79 -19.44 1.96 -2.61
N THR A 80 -20.34 1.76 -3.57
CA THR A 80 -20.22 0.75 -4.63
C THR A 80 -18.96 0.99 -5.48
N GLN A 81 -18.76 2.25 -5.93
CA GLN A 81 -17.60 2.60 -6.72
C GLN A 81 -16.30 2.40 -5.93
N SER A 82 -16.24 2.88 -4.68
CA SER A 82 -15.06 2.70 -3.81
C SER A 82 -14.70 1.23 -3.59
N ALA A 83 -15.72 0.38 -3.33
CA ALA A 83 -15.51 -1.05 -3.13
C ALA A 83 -14.92 -1.72 -4.39
N ARG A 84 -15.44 -1.37 -5.59
CA ARG A 84 -14.93 -1.90 -6.86
C ARG A 84 -13.51 -1.43 -7.16
N VAL A 85 -13.21 -0.16 -6.92
CA VAL A 85 -11.86 0.41 -7.07
C VAL A 85 -10.86 -0.32 -6.16
N LEU A 86 -11.18 -0.46 -4.87
CA LEU A 86 -10.29 -1.13 -3.91
C LEU A 86 -10.06 -2.60 -4.28
N ALA A 87 -11.08 -3.32 -4.76
CA ALA A 87 -10.94 -4.70 -5.24
C ALA A 87 -10.05 -4.80 -6.49
N LYS A 88 -10.09 -3.81 -7.40
CA LYS A 88 -9.16 -3.75 -8.54
C LYS A 88 -7.72 -3.50 -8.07
N ILE A 89 -7.52 -2.56 -7.16
CA ILE A 89 -6.20 -2.28 -6.57
C ILE A 89 -5.65 -3.53 -5.87
N GLU A 90 -6.45 -4.24 -5.09
CA GLU A 90 -6.07 -5.50 -4.46
C GLU A 90 -5.57 -6.53 -5.49
N LYS A 91 -6.28 -6.66 -6.62
CA LYS A 91 -5.88 -7.56 -7.71
C LYS A 91 -4.56 -7.15 -8.36
N GLU A 92 -4.34 -5.84 -8.62
CA GLU A 92 -3.07 -5.34 -9.19
C GLU A 92 -1.90 -5.54 -8.21
N LEU A 93 -2.11 -5.32 -6.92
CA LEU A 93 -1.11 -5.60 -5.89
C LEU A 93 -0.78 -7.09 -5.84
N ALA A 94 -1.79 -7.98 -5.89
CA ALA A 94 -1.60 -9.43 -5.91
C ALA A 94 -0.78 -9.89 -7.12
N ALA A 95 -1.02 -9.33 -8.31
CA ALA A 95 -0.23 -9.59 -9.52
C ALA A 95 1.25 -9.19 -9.34
N SER A 96 1.52 -8.23 -8.46
CA SER A 96 2.87 -7.80 -8.07
C SER A 96 3.42 -8.53 -6.83
N GLY A 97 2.73 -9.55 -6.30
CA GLY A 97 3.13 -10.29 -5.11
C GLY A 97 2.97 -9.49 -3.81
N LEU A 98 2.12 -8.46 -3.81
CA LEU A 98 1.82 -7.58 -2.67
C LEU A 98 0.36 -7.74 -2.25
N THR A 99 0.01 -7.15 -1.12
CA THR A 99 -1.34 -7.16 -0.54
C THR A 99 -1.77 -5.75 -0.16
N MET A 100 -3.02 -5.56 0.23
CA MET A 100 -3.51 -4.29 0.75
C MET A 100 -2.77 -3.85 2.04
N ALA A 101 -2.21 -4.79 2.81
CA ALA A 101 -1.39 -4.49 3.99
C ALA A 101 -0.05 -3.83 3.66
N ASP A 102 0.44 -3.99 2.43
CA ASP A 102 1.68 -3.38 1.94
C ASP A 102 1.48 -1.94 1.45
N VAL A 103 0.23 -1.43 1.39
CA VAL A 103 -0.05 -0.05 0.98
C VAL A 103 0.50 0.93 2.02
N VAL A 104 1.36 1.82 1.58
CA VAL A 104 2.02 2.83 2.43
C VAL A 104 1.45 4.24 2.21
N LYS A 105 0.94 4.52 1.01
CA LYS A 105 0.32 5.80 0.64
C LYS A 105 -0.92 5.54 -0.22
N MET A 106 -1.96 6.36 -0.01
CA MET A 106 -3.18 6.37 -0.81
C MET A 106 -3.61 7.80 -1.07
N ASN A 107 -3.93 8.13 -2.32
CA ASN A 107 -4.63 9.34 -2.68
C ASN A 107 -6.02 8.97 -3.21
N VAL A 108 -7.03 9.69 -2.73
CA VAL A 108 -8.43 9.50 -3.10
C VAL A 108 -8.96 10.81 -3.65
N PHE A 109 -9.37 10.79 -4.90
CA PHE A 109 -10.00 11.90 -5.60
C PHE A 109 -11.48 11.61 -5.72
N MET A 110 -12.33 12.54 -5.27
CA MET A 110 -13.76 12.34 -5.24
C MET A 110 -14.47 13.50 -5.99
N VAL A 111 -15.45 13.16 -6.79
CA VAL A 111 -16.37 14.16 -7.36
C VAL A 111 -17.54 14.35 -6.41
N GLY A 112 -18.06 15.57 -6.33
CA GLY A 112 -19.24 15.86 -5.54
C GLY A 112 -20.46 15.06 -6.02
N ASP A 113 -21.12 14.37 -5.08
CA ASP A 113 -22.32 13.58 -5.37
C ASP A 113 -23.55 14.51 -5.32
N PRO A 114 -24.32 14.62 -6.41
CA PRO A 114 -25.59 15.39 -6.42
C PRO A 114 -26.56 14.92 -5.33
N ALA A 115 -26.59 13.64 -5.01
CA ALA A 115 -27.43 13.08 -3.94
C ALA A 115 -26.97 13.52 -2.53
N LYS A 116 -25.78 14.11 -2.42
CA LYS A 116 -25.20 14.67 -1.17
C LYS A 116 -25.08 16.19 -1.25
N GLY A 117 -25.91 16.84 -2.07
CA GLY A 117 -25.86 18.29 -2.24
C GLY A 117 -24.62 18.82 -2.95
N GLY A 118 -23.93 18.00 -3.74
CA GLY A 118 -22.72 18.35 -4.47
C GLY A 118 -21.43 18.25 -3.63
N GLY A 119 -21.50 17.78 -2.40
CA GLY A 119 -20.34 17.44 -1.59
C GLY A 119 -19.85 16.00 -1.86
N MET A 120 -18.58 15.73 -1.52
CA MET A 120 -18.07 14.36 -1.58
C MET A 120 -18.76 13.46 -0.53
N ASP A 121 -19.22 12.28 -0.92
CA ASP A 121 -19.77 11.30 0.02
C ASP A 121 -18.65 10.55 0.75
N PHE A 122 -18.02 11.24 1.71
CA PHE A 122 -16.95 10.67 2.52
C PHE A 122 -17.43 9.44 3.32
N GLY A 123 -18.70 9.41 3.74
CA GLY A 123 -19.28 8.27 4.44
C GLY A 123 -19.32 7.00 3.58
N GLY A 124 -19.74 7.13 2.31
CA GLY A 124 -19.73 6.03 1.35
C GLY A 124 -18.31 5.48 1.10
N LEU A 125 -17.33 6.38 0.93
CA LEU A 125 -15.93 5.98 0.86
C LEU A 125 -15.50 5.18 2.08
N MET A 126 -15.79 5.68 3.30
CA MET A 126 -15.33 5.05 4.54
C MET A 126 -15.93 3.67 4.77
N LYS A 127 -17.16 3.40 4.35
CA LYS A 127 -17.77 2.08 4.43
C LYS A 127 -17.01 1.03 3.59
N ALA A 128 -16.57 1.38 2.40
CA ALA A 128 -15.76 0.51 1.55
C ALA A 128 -14.31 0.40 2.09
N TYR A 129 -13.72 1.53 2.46
CA TYR A 129 -12.35 1.63 2.97
C TYR A 129 -12.11 0.76 4.21
N SER A 130 -13.03 0.77 5.17
CA SER A 130 -12.91 0.05 6.43
C SER A 130 -12.89 -1.48 6.28
N ARG A 131 -13.28 -2.02 5.15
CA ARG A 131 -13.18 -3.45 4.84
C ARG A 131 -11.72 -3.90 4.71
N TYR A 132 -10.81 -2.99 4.32
CA TYR A 132 -9.39 -3.24 4.13
C TYR A 132 -8.54 -2.59 5.22
N PHE A 133 -8.94 -1.41 5.69
CA PHE A 133 -8.16 -0.56 6.58
C PHE A 133 -8.96 -0.19 7.85
N GLY A 134 -9.71 -1.16 8.37
CA GLY A 134 -10.46 -1.03 9.60
C GLY A 134 -9.65 -1.41 10.84
N GLU A 135 -10.35 -1.70 11.93
CA GLU A 135 -9.78 -2.01 13.25
C GLU A 135 -8.77 -3.18 13.20
N ALA A 136 -9.10 -4.26 12.45
CA ALA A 136 -8.23 -5.42 12.29
C ALA A 136 -6.91 -5.12 11.55
N SER A 137 -6.82 -3.97 10.87
CA SER A 137 -5.67 -3.56 10.06
C SER A 137 -4.90 -2.38 10.64
N LYS A 138 -5.12 -2.02 11.92
CA LYS A 138 -4.49 -0.85 12.57
C LYS A 138 -2.97 -0.78 12.39
N GLY A 139 -2.27 -1.90 12.36
CA GLY A 139 -0.83 -1.96 12.13
C GLY A 139 -0.39 -1.64 10.70
N ASN A 140 -1.31 -1.65 9.72
CA ASN A 140 -1.02 -1.56 8.29
C ASN A 140 -1.71 -0.38 7.58
N LEU A 141 -2.10 0.65 8.34
CA LEU A 141 -2.79 1.81 7.78
C LEU A 141 -1.86 2.63 6.87
N PRO A 142 -2.32 3.06 5.69
CA PRO A 142 -1.56 3.97 4.82
C PRO A 142 -1.64 5.43 5.30
N ALA A 143 -0.66 6.23 4.95
CA ALA A 143 -0.82 7.67 4.92
C ALA A 143 -1.78 8.03 3.77
N ARG A 144 -2.93 8.68 4.06
CA ARG A 144 -3.98 8.94 3.08
C ARG A 144 -4.27 10.44 2.95
N THR A 145 -4.53 10.85 1.71
CA THR A 145 -5.12 12.16 1.39
C THR A 145 -6.44 11.89 0.65
N THR A 146 -7.50 12.63 1.00
CA THR A 146 -8.79 12.56 0.32
C THR A 146 -9.24 13.99 0.01
N VAL A 147 -9.54 14.27 -1.25
CA VAL A 147 -9.93 15.60 -1.72
C VAL A 147 -11.09 15.51 -2.70
N GLN A 148 -11.93 16.56 -2.73
CA GLN A 148 -12.90 16.73 -3.80
C GLN A 148 -12.22 17.40 -5.00
N VAL A 149 -12.53 16.89 -6.19
CA VAL A 149 -12.07 17.41 -7.48
C VAL A 149 -13.26 17.81 -8.34
N ALA A 150 -13.02 18.65 -9.34
CA ALA A 150 -14.08 19.14 -10.21
C ALA A 150 -14.68 18.05 -11.10
N ALA A 151 -13.85 17.13 -11.60
CA ALA A 151 -14.27 16.03 -12.47
C ALA A 151 -13.24 14.91 -12.46
N LEU A 152 -13.65 13.71 -12.87
CA LEU A 152 -12.81 12.55 -13.19
C LEU A 152 -12.96 12.21 -14.69
N PRO A 153 -11.97 11.50 -15.29
CA PRO A 153 -11.96 11.25 -16.74
C PRO A 153 -13.12 10.37 -17.22
N LEU A 154 -13.73 9.58 -16.34
CA LEU A 154 -14.88 8.74 -16.67
C LEU A 154 -16.18 9.43 -16.22
N PRO A 155 -17.10 9.75 -17.15
CA PRO A 155 -18.41 10.32 -16.79
C PRO A 155 -19.19 9.37 -15.85
N GLY A 156 -19.78 9.94 -14.78
CA GLY A 156 -20.46 9.17 -13.74
C GLY A 156 -19.54 8.64 -12.64
N ALA A 157 -18.23 8.78 -12.78
CA ALA A 157 -17.31 8.41 -11.71
C ALA A 157 -17.38 9.41 -10.55
N LEU A 158 -17.49 8.89 -9.33
CA LEU A 158 -17.46 9.64 -8.07
C LEU A 158 -16.15 9.45 -7.32
N VAL A 159 -15.36 8.42 -7.65
CA VAL A 159 -14.14 8.06 -6.93
C VAL A 159 -13.06 7.56 -7.90
N GLU A 160 -11.85 8.08 -7.72
CA GLU A 160 -10.61 7.53 -8.27
C GLU A 160 -9.60 7.36 -7.13
N ILE A 161 -8.89 6.24 -7.09
CA ILE A 161 -7.89 5.95 -6.05
C ILE A 161 -6.60 5.50 -6.71
N GLU A 162 -5.48 6.05 -6.25
CA GLU A 162 -4.12 5.57 -6.52
C GLU A 162 -3.43 5.18 -5.22
N VAL A 163 -2.53 4.22 -5.30
CA VAL A 163 -1.76 3.78 -4.13
C VAL A 163 -0.28 3.58 -4.44
N VAL A 164 0.53 3.74 -3.40
CA VAL A 164 1.91 3.26 -3.36
C VAL A 164 1.98 2.16 -2.32
N ALA A 165 2.54 1.02 -2.69
CA ALA A 165 2.79 -0.11 -1.81
C ALA A 165 4.29 -0.39 -1.70
N ALA A 166 4.74 -0.91 -0.57
CA ALA A 166 6.14 -1.21 -0.30
C ALA A 166 6.30 -2.49 0.53
N ARG A 167 7.37 -3.22 0.23
CA ARG A 167 7.79 -4.41 1.00
C ARG A 167 9.29 -4.58 0.94
#